data_b40282ae812d3711f4a447da8d1c0baf
#
_entry.id   b40282ae812d3711f4a447da8d1c0baf
#
_cell.length_a   1.000
_cell.length_b   1.000
_cell.length_c   1.000
_cell.angle_alpha   90.00
_cell.angle_beta   90.00
_cell.angle_gamma   90.00
#
_symmetry.space_group_name_H-M   'P 1'
#
loop_
_entity.id
_entity.type
_entity.pdbx_description
1 polymer ?
#
loop_
_entity_poly.entity_id
_entity_poly.type
_entity_poly.pdbx_seq_one_letter_code
_entity_poly.pdbx_strand_id
1 'polypeptide(L)'
;MTSSYPPEISTKESEQLLVTIKDWSIAHGLAVRPPPTFLPTEADPHGVLATTAPVTLFPSPFPRICFEQAKSVQKAYNLLYASISQDEAFLKDIVQEILEVDDFIAELWRVHVKVNSEGYVQNISLGLFRSDYMVHQETLEATPTIKQVEFNTIASSFGGLSSQTSQLHKYLSLGDYSLFNKDATKSLNLPENTSTRSLALGLLSAFEHYKEATPNSDYDYCTIFLVQTPERNIFDQRHLEYELQNHGVPVFRLAFSEVLTHTTIAQTPKRELLYSPPSNPSKKFEVAVVYLRAGYGPQDYTTESAWEGRFQIERSNAIKCPSILTQLAGAKKVQQVLATPRTPSIPSILDRFVKTNDADLEKLEDTFTNIFPLDETPAGLEARKIAVDPERCNGYVLKPQREGGGNNIYRSAIPPFLKSLPESHWKSYILMEIITPPPVHNMILRNGVIEKGGVICELGIYGTCLWDQTTSQILHNEEAGYLLRTKGDKSEEGGVAAGFGSMDSVALV
;
A
#
# COMPACT_ATOMS: atom_id res chain seq x y z
N MET A 1 30.38 8.20 -25.27
CA MET A 1 29.85 9.28 -24.44
C MET A 1 28.48 8.84 -23.99
N THR A 2 28.33 8.49 -22.73
CA THR A 2 27.00 8.19 -22.12
C THR A 2 26.24 9.49 -22.09
N SER A 3 25.17 9.59 -22.89
CA SER A 3 24.23 10.73 -22.78
C SER A 3 23.67 10.80 -21.35
N SER A 4 23.69 12.00 -20.76
CA SER A 4 23.15 12.20 -19.40
C SER A 4 21.66 11.88 -19.40
N TYR A 5 21.20 11.09 -18.44
CA TYR A 5 19.79 10.86 -18.19
C TYR A 5 19.35 11.67 -16.96
N PRO A 6 18.19 12.33 -16.94
CA PRO A 6 17.26 12.52 -18.07
C PRO A 6 17.88 13.42 -19.15
N PRO A 7 17.35 13.38 -20.40
CA PRO A 7 17.86 14.22 -21.48
C PRO A 7 17.74 15.70 -21.13
N GLU A 8 18.68 16.51 -21.60
CA GLU A 8 18.56 17.96 -21.49
C GLU A 8 17.42 18.46 -22.38
N ILE A 9 16.57 19.31 -21.83
CA ILE A 9 15.43 19.93 -22.51
C ILE A 9 15.57 21.44 -22.52
N SER A 10 15.25 22.05 -23.67
CA SER A 10 15.16 23.50 -23.80
C SER A 10 13.90 24.03 -23.10
N THR A 11 13.84 25.33 -22.82
CA THR A 11 12.64 25.96 -22.24
C THR A 11 11.40 25.71 -23.07
N LYS A 12 11.50 25.82 -24.41
CA LYS A 12 10.37 25.58 -25.31
C LYS A 12 9.87 24.14 -25.28
N GLU A 13 10.79 23.17 -25.28
CA GLU A 13 10.45 21.73 -25.15
C GLU A 13 9.78 21.46 -23.80
N SER A 14 10.30 22.07 -22.73
CA SER A 14 9.73 21.97 -21.39
C SER A 14 8.30 22.48 -21.33
N GLU A 15 8.02 23.68 -21.87
CA GLU A 15 6.67 24.27 -21.94
C GLU A 15 5.70 23.38 -22.71
N GLN A 16 6.11 22.87 -23.87
CA GLN A 16 5.29 21.98 -24.68
C GLN A 16 4.98 20.66 -23.97
N LEU A 17 5.99 20.05 -23.33
CA LEU A 17 5.84 18.81 -22.59
C LEU A 17 4.90 19.00 -21.40
N LEU A 18 5.01 20.13 -20.68
CA LEU A 18 4.11 20.48 -19.58
C LEU A 18 2.64 20.56 -20.01
N VAL A 19 2.34 21.24 -21.12
CA VAL A 19 0.97 21.32 -21.64
C VAL A 19 0.47 19.92 -21.96
N THR A 20 1.24 19.15 -22.69
CA THR A 20 0.84 17.78 -23.08
C THR A 20 0.59 16.87 -21.86
N ILE A 21 1.49 16.89 -20.86
CA ILE A 21 1.31 16.06 -19.65
C ILE A 21 0.05 16.49 -18.89
N LYS A 22 -0.19 17.77 -18.72
CA LYS A 22 -1.38 18.28 -18.02
C LYS A 22 -2.68 17.87 -18.72
N ASP A 23 -2.75 18.08 -20.02
CA ASP A 23 -3.95 17.76 -20.80
C ASP A 23 -4.21 16.26 -20.81
N TRP A 24 -3.17 15.47 -21.08
CA TRP A 24 -3.26 14.01 -21.06
C TRP A 24 -3.69 13.50 -19.67
N SER A 25 -3.07 14.00 -18.61
CA SER A 25 -3.34 13.57 -17.23
C SER A 25 -4.79 13.82 -16.82
N ILE A 26 -5.33 15.01 -17.10
CA ILE A 26 -6.73 15.33 -16.77
C ILE A 26 -7.68 14.48 -17.62
N ALA A 27 -7.41 14.32 -18.92
CA ALA A 27 -8.25 13.53 -19.82
C ALA A 27 -8.32 12.05 -19.43
N HIS A 28 -7.27 11.50 -18.80
CA HIS A 28 -7.17 10.09 -18.43
C HIS A 28 -7.32 9.83 -16.92
N GLY A 29 -7.68 10.85 -16.12
CA GLY A 29 -7.87 10.70 -14.68
C GLY A 29 -6.58 10.44 -13.90
N LEU A 30 -5.40 10.81 -14.46
CA LEU A 30 -4.14 10.87 -13.70
C LEU A 30 -4.14 12.16 -12.87
N ALA A 31 -5.04 12.22 -11.89
CA ALA A 31 -5.41 13.41 -11.17
C ALA A 31 -5.59 13.14 -9.67
N VAL A 32 -5.60 14.20 -8.87
CA VAL A 32 -5.89 14.19 -7.44
C VAL A 32 -6.75 15.38 -7.07
N ARG A 33 -7.48 15.32 -5.97
CA ARG A 33 -8.08 16.51 -5.36
C ARG A 33 -6.97 17.35 -4.72
N PRO A 34 -6.93 18.65 -4.97
CA PRO A 34 -5.92 19.53 -4.41
C PRO A 34 -6.02 19.57 -2.89
N PRO A 35 -4.88 19.69 -2.15
CA PRO A 35 -4.92 19.90 -0.72
C PRO A 35 -5.40 21.33 -0.39
N PRO A 36 -5.99 21.56 0.79
CA PRO A 36 -6.42 22.90 1.22
C PRO A 36 -5.29 23.93 1.26
N THR A 37 -4.04 23.47 1.42
CA THR A 37 -2.84 24.33 1.37
C THR A 37 -2.53 24.84 -0.04
N PHE A 38 -3.00 24.17 -1.08
CA PHE A 38 -2.85 24.57 -2.48
C PHE A 38 -4.09 25.30 -3.01
N LEU A 39 -5.27 24.80 -2.66
CA LEU A 39 -6.56 25.38 -3.02
C LEU A 39 -7.43 25.46 -1.75
N PRO A 40 -7.66 26.66 -1.19
CA PRO A 40 -8.51 26.83 -0.02
C PRO A 40 -9.92 26.28 -0.25
N THR A 41 -10.54 25.73 0.79
CA THR A 41 -11.89 25.11 0.71
C THR A 41 -12.96 26.09 0.20
N GLU A 42 -12.82 27.37 0.51
CA GLU A 42 -13.72 28.44 0.06
C GLU A 42 -13.68 28.65 -1.46
N ALA A 43 -12.55 28.31 -2.12
CA ALA A 43 -12.39 28.40 -3.56
C ALA A 43 -12.95 27.18 -4.30
N ASP A 44 -13.17 26.07 -3.62
CA ASP A 44 -13.81 24.85 -4.15
C ASP A 44 -14.76 24.22 -3.11
N PRO A 45 -15.83 24.93 -2.72
CA PRO A 45 -16.71 24.48 -1.64
C PRO A 45 -17.48 23.19 -1.97
N HIS A 46 -17.55 22.83 -3.25
CA HIS A 46 -18.21 21.62 -3.72
C HIS A 46 -17.23 20.47 -4.07
N GLY A 47 -15.92 20.69 -3.93
CA GLY A 47 -14.90 19.68 -4.19
C GLY A 47 -14.90 19.16 -5.63
N VAL A 48 -15.16 20.03 -6.62
CA VAL A 48 -15.24 19.64 -8.03
C VAL A 48 -13.92 19.79 -8.78
N LEU A 49 -12.99 20.60 -8.26
CA LEU A 49 -11.71 20.84 -8.91
C LEU A 49 -10.78 19.65 -8.75
N ALA A 50 -9.96 19.42 -9.75
CA ALA A 50 -8.90 18.42 -9.77
C ALA A 50 -7.63 19.04 -10.32
N THR A 51 -6.49 18.55 -9.83
CA THR A 51 -5.17 18.87 -10.37
C THR A 51 -4.52 17.61 -10.92
N THR A 52 -3.55 17.76 -11.82
CA THR A 52 -2.73 16.63 -12.25
C THR A 52 -2.05 16.02 -11.03
N ALA A 53 -1.99 14.69 -10.94
CA ALA A 53 -1.16 14.02 -9.94
C ALA A 53 0.31 14.45 -10.14
N PRO A 54 1.10 14.59 -9.07
CA PRO A 54 2.54 14.76 -9.22
C PRO A 54 3.12 13.59 -10.01
N VAL A 55 3.89 13.87 -11.06
CA VAL A 55 4.41 12.86 -11.98
C VAL A 55 5.81 13.21 -12.46
N THR A 56 6.66 12.19 -12.70
CA THR A 56 7.94 12.41 -13.37
C THR A 56 7.73 12.68 -14.87
N LEU A 57 8.59 13.52 -15.46
CA LEU A 57 8.53 13.82 -16.89
C LEU A 57 9.01 12.65 -17.73
N PHE A 58 9.95 11.87 -17.20
CA PHE A 58 10.56 10.72 -17.84
C PHE A 58 10.43 9.50 -16.95
N PRO A 59 10.29 8.28 -17.50
CA PRO A 59 10.34 7.06 -16.71
C PRO A 59 11.71 6.91 -16.06
N SER A 60 11.79 6.54 -14.78
CA SER A 60 13.08 6.38 -14.11
C SER A 60 13.79 5.08 -14.50
N PRO A 61 15.11 5.12 -14.76
CA PRO A 61 15.90 3.91 -14.95
C PRO A 61 15.82 3.02 -13.71
N PHE A 62 15.54 1.74 -13.93
CA PHE A 62 15.45 0.75 -12.86
C PHE A 62 16.13 -0.56 -13.29
N PRO A 63 17.02 -1.15 -12.47
CA PRO A 63 17.71 -2.38 -12.83
C PRO A 63 16.74 -3.52 -13.10
N ARG A 64 16.82 -4.14 -14.29
CA ARG A 64 15.95 -5.25 -14.69
C ARG A 64 15.98 -6.39 -13.69
N ILE A 65 17.18 -6.78 -13.22
CA ILE A 65 17.33 -7.86 -12.26
C ILE A 65 16.54 -7.59 -10.98
N CYS A 66 16.56 -6.34 -10.48
CA CYS A 66 15.81 -5.93 -9.30
C CYS A 66 14.30 -5.94 -9.52
N PHE A 67 13.85 -5.48 -10.70
CA PHE A 67 12.42 -5.49 -11.06
C PHE A 67 11.87 -6.90 -11.15
N GLU A 68 12.58 -7.79 -11.86
CA GLU A 68 12.17 -9.19 -12.01
C GLU A 68 12.24 -9.95 -10.67
N GLN A 69 13.25 -9.67 -9.83
CA GLN A 69 13.33 -10.21 -8.48
C GLN A 69 12.09 -9.82 -7.66
N ALA A 70 11.73 -8.53 -7.62
CA ALA A 70 10.57 -8.03 -6.87
C ALA A 70 9.27 -8.69 -7.34
N LYS A 71 9.05 -8.83 -8.65
CA LYS A 71 7.89 -9.53 -9.21
C LYS A 71 7.86 -11.01 -8.84
N SER A 72 9.00 -11.67 -8.90
CA SER A 72 9.09 -13.12 -8.68
C SER A 72 8.72 -13.56 -7.27
N VAL A 73 8.92 -12.70 -6.26
CA VAL A 73 8.63 -13.00 -4.86
C VAL A 73 7.21 -12.61 -4.42
N GLN A 74 6.46 -11.86 -5.24
CA GLN A 74 5.16 -11.31 -4.82
C GLN A 74 4.15 -12.39 -4.44
N LYS A 75 4.02 -13.46 -5.23
CA LYS A 75 3.08 -14.56 -4.91
C LYS A 75 3.45 -15.27 -3.60
N ALA A 76 4.73 -15.41 -3.30
CA ALA A 76 5.19 -15.97 -2.03
C ALA A 76 4.85 -15.04 -0.84
N TYR A 77 5.02 -13.73 -1.02
CA TYR A 77 4.58 -12.74 -0.03
C TYR A 77 3.07 -12.75 0.19
N ASN A 78 2.27 -12.89 -0.85
CA ASN A 78 0.82 -13.00 -0.72
C ASN A 78 0.44 -14.19 0.16
N LEU A 79 1.05 -15.37 -0.08
CA LEU A 79 0.82 -16.58 0.71
C LEU A 79 1.32 -16.43 2.16
N LEU A 80 2.48 -15.81 2.36
CA LEU A 80 3.04 -15.55 3.67
C LEU A 80 2.06 -14.75 4.54
N TYR A 81 1.57 -13.61 4.05
CA TYR A 81 0.66 -12.76 4.81
C TYR A 81 -0.75 -13.34 4.93
N ALA A 82 -1.22 -14.10 3.95
CA ALA A 82 -2.43 -14.90 4.08
C ALA A 82 -2.28 -15.94 5.21
N SER A 83 -1.16 -16.67 5.26
CA SER A 83 -0.89 -17.67 6.31
C SER A 83 -0.74 -17.04 7.70
N ILE A 84 -0.06 -15.89 7.82
CA ILE A 84 0.05 -15.14 9.06
C ILE A 84 -1.32 -14.71 9.58
N SER A 85 -2.21 -14.22 8.71
CA SER A 85 -3.57 -13.80 9.09
C SER A 85 -4.46 -14.95 9.60
N GLN A 86 -4.08 -16.20 9.31
CA GLN A 86 -4.76 -17.40 9.79
C GLN A 86 -4.20 -17.92 11.12
N ASP A 87 -3.05 -17.43 11.54
CA ASP A 87 -2.40 -17.84 12.79
C ASP A 87 -2.71 -16.83 13.92
N GLU A 88 -3.92 -16.94 14.48
CA GLU A 88 -4.39 -16.07 15.57
C GLU A 88 -3.44 -16.11 16.78
N ALA A 89 -2.86 -17.28 17.10
CA ALA A 89 -1.95 -17.42 18.23
C ALA A 89 -0.67 -16.60 18.01
N PHE A 90 -0.08 -16.67 16.83
CA PHE A 90 1.08 -15.87 16.47
C PHE A 90 0.78 -14.36 16.51
N LEU A 91 -0.33 -13.94 15.90
CA LEU A 91 -0.73 -12.52 15.93
C LEU A 91 -0.99 -12.04 17.36
N LYS A 92 -1.63 -12.88 18.18
CA LYS A 92 -1.87 -12.58 19.61
C LYS A 92 -0.56 -12.34 20.36
N ASP A 93 0.42 -13.22 20.20
CA ASP A 93 1.71 -13.09 20.88
C ASP A 93 2.40 -11.77 20.52
N ILE A 94 2.41 -11.40 19.21
CA ILE A 94 2.99 -10.13 18.75
C ILE A 94 2.20 -8.92 19.26
N VAL A 95 0.86 -8.96 19.14
CA VAL A 95 0.01 -7.83 19.52
C VAL A 95 0.06 -7.59 21.02
N GLN A 96 0.08 -8.64 21.84
CA GLN A 96 0.15 -8.50 23.31
C GLN A 96 1.34 -7.67 23.80
N GLU A 97 2.46 -7.69 23.11
CA GLU A 97 3.65 -6.88 23.46
C GLU A 97 3.37 -5.38 23.40
N ILE A 98 2.43 -4.95 22.57
CA ILE A 98 2.20 -3.54 22.23
C ILE A 98 0.82 -3.01 22.62
N LEU A 99 -0.11 -3.87 23.09
CA LEU A 99 -1.49 -3.46 23.46
C LEU A 99 -1.55 -2.33 24.50
N GLU A 100 -0.59 -2.30 25.45
CA GLU A 100 -0.57 -1.30 26.52
C GLU A 100 -0.03 0.06 26.07
N VAL A 101 0.60 0.12 24.89
CA VAL A 101 1.36 1.28 24.41
C VAL A 101 0.94 1.75 23.01
N ASP A 102 -0.01 1.06 22.39
CA ASP A 102 -0.59 1.42 21.09
C ASP A 102 -2.11 1.18 21.10
N ASP A 103 -2.86 2.24 21.41
CA ASP A 103 -4.32 2.19 21.51
C ASP A 103 -5.00 1.76 20.21
N PHE A 104 -4.44 2.13 19.05
CA PHE A 104 -5.04 1.78 17.76
C PHE A 104 -4.98 0.27 17.49
N ILE A 105 -3.82 -0.33 17.72
CA ILE A 105 -3.66 -1.79 17.61
C ILE A 105 -4.50 -2.51 18.66
N ALA A 106 -4.58 -1.96 19.89
CA ALA A 106 -5.41 -2.52 20.96
C ALA A 106 -6.90 -2.54 20.59
N GLU A 107 -7.41 -1.47 19.98
CA GLU A 107 -8.81 -1.40 19.54
C GLU A 107 -9.10 -2.34 18.37
N LEU A 108 -8.20 -2.45 17.38
CA LEU A 108 -8.33 -3.43 16.30
C LEU A 108 -8.40 -4.86 16.88
N TRP A 109 -7.51 -5.18 17.83
CA TRP A 109 -7.54 -6.49 18.49
C TRP A 109 -8.83 -6.71 19.29
N ARG A 110 -9.35 -5.67 19.97
CA ARG A 110 -10.62 -5.73 20.70
C ARG A 110 -11.80 -6.05 19.79
N VAL A 111 -11.85 -5.42 18.59
CA VAL A 111 -12.88 -5.73 17.60
C VAL A 111 -12.78 -7.20 17.17
N HIS A 112 -11.57 -7.72 16.90
CA HIS A 112 -11.37 -9.13 16.58
C HIS A 112 -11.90 -10.04 17.71
N VAL A 113 -11.51 -9.80 18.96
CA VAL A 113 -11.97 -10.61 20.11
C VAL A 113 -13.49 -10.59 20.24
N LYS A 114 -14.13 -9.44 20.04
CA LYS A 114 -15.59 -9.28 20.09
C LYS A 114 -16.26 -10.13 18.98
N VAL A 115 -15.75 -10.08 17.74
CA VAL A 115 -16.27 -10.91 16.63
C VAL A 115 -16.03 -12.39 16.87
N ASN A 116 -14.83 -12.77 17.34
CA ASN A 116 -14.48 -14.15 17.61
C ASN A 116 -15.38 -14.77 18.69
N SER A 117 -15.79 -13.99 19.71
CA SER A 117 -16.74 -14.44 20.74
C SER A 117 -18.14 -14.70 20.20
N GLU A 118 -18.56 -14.03 19.12
CA GLU A 118 -19.82 -14.31 18.41
C GLU A 118 -19.70 -15.45 17.39
N GLY A 119 -18.48 -15.84 17.03
CA GLY A 119 -18.13 -16.72 15.92
C GLY A 119 -18.14 -16.01 14.57
N TYR A 120 -17.07 -16.14 13.82
CA TYR A 120 -16.99 -15.68 12.42
C TYR A 120 -17.98 -16.43 11.54
N VAL A 121 -18.66 -15.73 10.62
CA VAL A 121 -19.58 -16.33 9.63
C VAL A 121 -19.03 -16.28 8.21
N GLN A 122 -17.98 -15.47 7.97
CA GLN A 122 -17.28 -15.43 6.69
C GLN A 122 -15.89 -16.02 6.84
N ASN A 123 -15.66 -17.09 6.08
CA ASN A 123 -14.37 -17.81 6.07
C ASN A 123 -13.44 -17.34 4.96
N ILE A 124 -13.97 -16.63 3.95
CA ILE A 124 -13.17 -16.15 2.83
C ILE A 124 -12.58 -14.76 3.16
N SER A 125 -11.31 -14.62 2.92
CA SER A 125 -10.59 -13.34 3.05
C SER A 125 -9.94 -12.95 1.74
N LEU A 126 -9.96 -11.65 1.44
CA LEU A 126 -9.29 -11.06 0.28
C LEU A 126 -8.17 -10.10 0.75
N GLY A 127 -6.99 -10.28 0.17
CA GLY A 127 -5.88 -9.33 0.27
C GLY A 127 -5.63 -8.64 -1.07
N LEU A 128 -5.66 -7.32 -1.10
CA LEU A 128 -5.05 -6.48 -2.12
C LEU A 128 -3.80 -5.89 -1.51
N PHE A 129 -2.69 -6.53 -1.78
CA PHE A 129 -1.40 -6.29 -1.14
C PHE A 129 -0.47 -5.42 -2.00
N ARG A 130 0.53 -4.82 -1.35
CA ARG A 130 1.67 -4.22 -2.04
C ARG A 130 2.93 -4.37 -1.19
N SER A 131 3.95 -4.98 -1.79
CA SER A 131 5.28 -5.04 -1.21
C SER A 131 6.14 -3.94 -1.81
N ASP A 132 6.68 -3.06 -0.97
CA ASP A 132 7.44 -1.89 -1.39
C ASP A 132 8.94 -2.16 -1.20
N TYR A 133 9.73 -1.86 -2.22
CA TYR A 133 11.16 -2.14 -2.30
C TYR A 133 11.95 -0.92 -2.72
N MET A 134 13.19 -0.84 -2.27
CA MET A 134 14.21 0.03 -2.85
C MET A 134 15.39 -0.81 -3.38
N VAL A 135 16.02 -0.32 -4.44
CA VAL A 135 17.29 -0.89 -4.89
C VAL A 135 18.33 -0.61 -3.81
N HIS A 136 19.09 -1.63 -3.44
CA HIS A 136 20.23 -1.52 -2.53
C HIS A 136 21.51 -1.91 -3.28
N GLN A 137 22.51 -1.07 -3.17
CA GLN A 137 23.80 -1.29 -3.79
C GLN A 137 24.91 -0.78 -2.86
N GLU A 138 25.68 -1.68 -2.28
CA GLU A 138 26.72 -1.33 -1.31
C GLU A 138 27.86 -0.51 -1.94
N THR A 139 28.28 -0.88 -3.14
CA THR A 139 29.27 -0.17 -3.95
C THR A 139 28.80 -0.09 -5.39
N LEU A 140 29.37 0.84 -6.19
CA LEU A 140 29.00 0.99 -7.61
C LEU A 140 29.29 -0.26 -8.44
N GLU A 141 30.20 -1.10 -8.03
CA GLU A 141 30.59 -2.36 -8.69
C GLU A 141 29.78 -3.57 -8.22
N ALA A 142 29.09 -3.46 -7.06
CA ALA A 142 28.27 -4.53 -6.54
C ALA A 142 27.02 -4.75 -7.39
N THR A 143 26.58 -6.00 -7.51
CA THR A 143 25.30 -6.31 -8.17
C THR A 143 24.16 -5.69 -7.33
N PRO A 144 23.30 -4.86 -7.93
CA PRO A 144 22.17 -4.29 -7.23
C PRO A 144 21.17 -5.38 -6.82
N THR A 145 20.61 -5.25 -5.62
CA THR A 145 19.59 -6.12 -5.06
C THR A 145 18.39 -5.29 -4.64
N ILE A 146 17.27 -5.91 -4.32
CA ILE A 146 16.14 -5.22 -3.69
C ILE A 146 16.13 -5.46 -2.20
N LYS A 147 15.73 -4.42 -1.44
CA LYS A 147 15.42 -4.55 -0.02
C LYS A 147 14.02 -4.03 0.25
N GLN A 148 13.25 -4.78 1.05
CA GLN A 148 11.87 -4.46 1.36
C GLN A 148 11.78 -3.29 2.34
N VAL A 149 11.02 -2.27 1.95
CA VAL A 149 10.69 -1.12 2.79
C VAL A 149 9.56 -1.50 3.75
N GLU A 150 8.49 -2.09 3.21
CA GLU A 150 7.31 -2.53 3.96
C GLU A 150 6.42 -3.46 3.13
N PHE A 151 5.49 -4.14 3.80
CA PHE A 151 4.40 -4.87 3.16
C PHE A 151 3.06 -4.27 3.60
N ASN A 152 2.26 -3.84 2.63
CA ASN A 152 0.97 -3.19 2.87
C ASN A 152 -0.18 -4.19 2.72
N THR A 153 -0.96 -4.39 3.78
CA THR A 153 -2.11 -5.28 3.80
C THR A 153 -3.45 -4.55 3.69
N ILE A 154 -3.47 -3.24 3.92
CA ILE A 154 -4.68 -2.41 3.87
C ILE A 154 -4.44 -1.17 3.02
N ALA A 155 -5.47 -0.74 2.31
CA ALA A 155 -5.54 0.51 1.54
C ALA A 155 -4.36 0.73 0.57
N SER A 156 -3.79 -0.36 0.01
CA SER A 156 -2.71 -0.29 -0.99
C SER A 156 -3.13 0.61 -2.15
N SER A 157 -2.65 1.86 -2.13
CA SER A 157 -3.09 2.94 -3.02
C SER A 157 -2.31 2.98 -4.32
N PHE A 158 -2.81 3.79 -5.26
CA PHE A 158 -2.18 4.17 -6.52
C PHE A 158 -2.13 3.11 -7.61
N GLY A 159 -2.86 2.00 -7.48
CA GLY A 159 -2.96 1.00 -8.55
C GLY A 159 -3.61 1.53 -9.82
N GLY A 160 -4.59 2.43 -9.68
CA GLY A 160 -5.21 3.14 -10.78
C GLY A 160 -4.26 4.14 -11.44
N LEU A 161 -3.66 5.02 -10.65
CA LEU A 161 -2.79 6.07 -11.17
C LEU A 161 -1.45 5.55 -11.71
N SER A 162 -0.89 4.47 -11.16
CA SER A 162 0.36 3.89 -11.66
C SER A 162 0.20 3.31 -13.07
N SER A 163 -0.92 2.67 -13.33
CA SER A 163 -1.27 2.20 -14.68
C SER A 163 -1.36 3.37 -15.65
N GLN A 164 -2.02 4.47 -15.26
CA GLN A 164 -2.12 5.68 -16.08
C GLN A 164 -0.76 6.35 -16.30
N THR A 165 0.10 6.38 -15.30
CA THR A 165 1.46 6.94 -15.43
C THR A 165 2.30 6.16 -16.46
N SER A 166 2.22 4.83 -16.43
CA SER A 166 2.88 3.98 -17.43
C SER A 166 2.34 4.24 -18.84
N GLN A 167 1.03 4.46 -18.99
CA GLN A 167 0.42 4.82 -20.26
C GLN A 167 0.82 6.21 -20.74
N LEU A 168 0.92 7.20 -19.82
CA LEU A 168 1.43 8.53 -20.16
C LEU A 168 2.85 8.45 -20.73
N HIS A 169 3.78 7.78 -20.05
CA HIS A 169 5.15 7.67 -20.53
C HIS A 169 5.26 6.89 -21.85
N LYS A 170 4.43 5.86 -22.03
CA LYS A 170 4.30 5.17 -23.30
C LYS A 170 3.78 6.08 -24.41
N TYR A 171 2.75 6.88 -24.15
CA TYR A 171 2.23 7.88 -25.08
C TYR A 171 3.30 8.88 -25.49
N LEU A 172 4.06 9.44 -24.53
CA LEU A 172 5.13 10.38 -24.78
C LEU A 172 6.27 9.74 -25.58
N SER A 173 6.57 8.45 -25.37
CA SER A 173 7.61 7.73 -26.11
C SER A 173 7.24 7.43 -27.57
N LEU A 174 5.95 7.29 -27.88
CA LEU A 174 5.44 7.03 -29.24
C LEU A 174 5.20 8.31 -30.04
N GLY A 175 5.02 9.44 -29.38
CA GLY A 175 4.86 10.74 -30.01
C GLY A 175 6.18 11.22 -30.64
N ASP A 176 6.08 12.13 -31.61
CA ASP A 176 7.25 12.81 -32.21
C ASP A 176 7.83 13.89 -31.26
N TYR A 177 7.81 13.57 -29.98
CA TYR A 177 8.47 14.39 -28.97
C TYR A 177 9.97 14.11 -29.07
N SER A 178 10.72 15.06 -29.60
CA SER A 178 12.18 14.99 -29.83
C SER A 178 12.96 14.56 -28.56
N LEU A 179 12.35 14.74 -27.40
CA LEU A 179 12.88 14.38 -26.09
C LEU A 179 13.02 12.87 -25.90
N PHE A 180 12.06 12.07 -26.39
CA PHE A 180 12.09 10.62 -26.32
C PHE A 180 12.79 9.98 -27.52
N ASN A 181 13.11 10.77 -28.56
CA ASN A 181 13.86 10.35 -29.75
C ASN A 181 15.37 10.59 -29.67
N LYS A 182 15.89 11.19 -28.59
CA LYS A 182 17.34 11.25 -28.34
C LYS A 182 17.82 9.83 -28.03
N ASP A 183 19.02 9.48 -28.51
CA ASP A 183 19.55 8.10 -28.51
C ASP A 183 19.49 7.37 -27.16
N ALA A 184 19.55 8.12 -26.07
CA ALA A 184 19.42 7.57 -24.69
C ALA A 184 18.04 7.00 -24.35
N THR A 185 16.97 7.45 -25.03
CA THR A 185 15.58 7.03 -24.74
C THR A 185 15.04 6.02 -25.74
N LYS A 186 15.63 5.90 -26.93
CA LYS A 186 15.21 4.94 -27.98
C LYS A 186 15.32 3.47 -27.55
N SER A 187 16.11 3.18 -26.53
CA SER A 187 16.34 1.82 -26.01
C SER A 187 15.60 1.53 -24.72
N LEU A 188 14.76 2.48 -24.19
CA LEU A 188 14.06 2.26 -22.93
C LEU A 188 12.99 1.17 -23.09
N ASN A 189 13.13 0.13 -22.30
CA ASN A 189 12.11 -0.90 -22.18
C ASN A 189 11.13 -0.50 -21.09
N LEU A 190 9.90 -0.14 -21.50
CA LEU A 190 8.81 0.23 -20.61
C LEU A 190 7.94 -1.01 -20.37
N PRO A 191 8.03 -1.67 -19.21
CA PRO A 191 7.19 -2.83 -18.92
C PRO A 191 5.71 -2.44 -18.87
N GLU A 192 4.84 -3.35 -19.31
CA GLU A 192 3.40 -3.16 -19.18
C GLU A 192 3.01 -3.12 -17.72
N ASN A 193 2.08 -2.22 -17.37
CA ASN A 193 1.53 -2.11 -16.02
C ASN A 193 0.02 -2.35 -16.03
N THR A 194 -0.37 -3.52 -15.57
CA THR A 194 -1.77 -3.97 -15.53
C THR A 194 -2.46 -3.71 -14.19
N SER A 195 -1.88 -2.89 -13.30
CA SER A 195 -2.31 -2.76 -11.90
C SER A 195 -3.80 -2.44 -11.73
N THR A 196 -4.38 -1.53 -12.53
CA THR A 196 -5.81 -1.24 -12.48
C THR A 196 -6.65 -2.50 -12.71
N ARG A 197 -6.41 -3.18 -13.83
CA ARG A 197 -7.16 -4.37 -14.22
C ARG A 197 -6.94 -5.52 -13.26
N SER A 198 -5.71 -5.80 -12.89
CA SER A 198 -5.37 -6.96 -12.06
C SER A 198 -5.91 -6.82 -10.63
N LEU A 199 -5.87 -5.62 -10.04
CA LEU A 199 -6.48 -5.36 -8.73
C LEU A 199 -8.02 -5.46 -8.79
N ALA A 200 -8.64 -4.95 -9.85
CA ALA A 200 -10.09 -5.09 -10.04
C ALA A 200 -10.48 -6.57 -10.22
N LEU A 201 -9.69 -7.38 -10.95
CA LEU A 201 -9.92 -8.82 -11.08
C LEU A 201 -9.82 -9.57 -9.74
N GLY A 202 -8.94 -9.14 -8.83
CA GLY A 202 -8.90 -9.67 -7.46
C GLY A 202 -10.20 -9.41 -6.69
N LEU A 203 -10.75 -8.19 -6.79
CA LEU A 203 -12.05 -7.85 -6.20
C LEU A 203 -13.21 -8.62 -6.87
N LEU A 204 -13.17 -8.76 -8.19
CA LEU A 204 -14.15 -9.55 -8.97
C LEU A 204 -14.14 -11.01 -8.55
N SER A 205 -12.97 -11.63 -8.37
CA SER A 205 -12.84 -13.02 -7.91
C SER A 205 -13.54 -13.24 -6.57
N ALA A 206 -13.39 -12.31 -5.63
CA ALA A 206 -14.09 -12.39 -4.35
C ALA A 206 -15.61 -12.19 -4.51
N PHE A 207 -16.03 -11.24 -5.36
CA PHE A 207 -17.45 -10.98 -5.62
C PHE A 207 -18.15 -12.21 -6.21
N GLU A 208 -17.55 -12.83 -7.21
CA GLU A 208 -18.11 -14.02 -7.85
C GLU A 208 -18.14 -15.21 -6.91
N HIS A 209 -17.06 -15.42 -6.14
CA HIS A 209 -17.04 -16.50 -5.14
C HIS A 209 -18.15 -16.32 -4.07
N TYR A 210 -18.38 -15.10 -3.59
CA TYR A 210 -19.47 -14.81 -2.67
C TYR A 210 -20.84 -15.13 -3.29
N LYS A 211 -21.05 -14.68 -4.52
CA LYS A 211 -22.31 -14.90 -5.27
C LYS A 211 -22.58 -16.40 -5.51
N GLU A 212 -21.57 -17.17 -5.84
CA GLU A 212 -21.68 -18.63 -6.01
C GLU A 212 -22.03 -19.33 -4.69
N ALA A 213 -21.47 -18.86 -3.57
CA ALA A 213 -21.75 -19.42 -2.23
C ALA A 213 -23.14 -19.02 -1.69
N THR A 214 -23.76 -17.98 -2.25
CA THR A 214 -25.06 -17.45 -1.79
C THR A 214 -26.09 -17.29 -2.94
N PRO A 215 -26.38 -18.35 -3.74
CA PRO A 215 -27.13 -18.22 -5.00
C PRO A 215 -28.60 -17.83 -4.84
N ASN A 216 -29.15 -17.84 -3.63
CA ASN A 216 -30.57 -17.62 -3.34
C ASN A 216 -30.80 -16.33 -2.51
N SER A 217 -30.05 -15.28 -2.76
CA SER A 217 -30.30 -13.98 -2.11
C SER A 217 -31.57 -13.34 -2.65
N ASP A 218 -32.34 -12.70 -1.77
CA ASP A 218 -33.51 -11.88 -2.15
C ASP A 218 -33.10 -10.51 -2.68
N TYR A 219 -31.80 -10.18 -2.68
CA TYR A 219 -31.26 -8.88 -3.04
C TYR A 219 -30.24 -8.98 -4.17
N ASP A 220 -30.12 -7.90 -4.93
CA ASP A 220 -29.00 -7.73 -5.86
C ASP A 220 -27.68 -7.61 -5.06
N TYR A 221 -26.60 -8.19 -5.57
CA TYR A 221 -25.27 -8.10 -4.93
C TYR A 221 -24.56 -6.81 -5.31
N CYS A 222 -23.71 -6.31 -4.39
CA CYS A 222 -22.84 -5.18 -4.66
C CYS A 222 -21.46 -5.31 -3.97
N THR A 223 -20.54 -4.48 -4.41
CA THR A 223 -19.28 -4.19 -3.72
C THR A 223 -19.32 -2.79 -3.13
N ILE A 224 -18.86 -2.63 -1.88
CA ILE A 224 -18.69 -1.32 -1.24
C ILE A 224 -17.22 -0.96 -1.18
N PHE A 225 -16.88 0.24 -1.68
CA PHE A 225 -15.61 0.90 -1.39
C PHE A 225 -15.82 1.79 -0.16
N LEU A 226 -15.23 1.39 0.95
CA LEU A 226 -15.30 2.14 2.20
C LEU A 226 -14.21 3.19 2.23
N VAL A 227 -14.59 4.47 2.21
CA VAL A 227 -13.68 5.58 1.85
C VAL A 227 -13.58 6.63 2.95
N GLN A 228 -12.51 7.43 2.89
CA GLN A 228 -12.37 8.64 3.72
C GLN A 228 -13.28 9.77 3.21
N THR A 229 -13.54 10.74 4.08
CA THR A 229 -14.27 11.95 3.74
C THR A 229 -13.56 13.16 4.36
N PRO A 230 -13.02 14.08 3.55
CA PRO A 230 -12.92 14.05 2.08
C PRO A 230 -11.89 13.03 1.57
N GLU A 231 -12.14 12.46 0.39
CA GLU A 231 -11.21 11.54 -0.29
C GLU A 231 -10.43 12.29 -1.38
N ARG A 232 -9.15 12.52 -1.14
CA ARG A 232 -8.29 13.22 -2.11
C ARG A 232 -7.79 12.33 -3.23
N ASN A 233 -7.63 11.03 -2.97
CA ASN A 233 -7.14 10.04 -3.93
C ASN A 233 -8.28 9.35 -4.68
N ILE A 234 -9.37 10.08 -4.91
CA ILE A 234 -10.61 9.53 -5.50
C ILE A 234 -10.39 8.95 -6.90
N PHE A 235 -9.55 9.58 -7.73
CA PHE A 235 -9.35 9.16 -9.12
C PHE A 235 -8.66 7.80 -9.21
N ASP A 236 -7.69 7.51 -8.34
CA ASP A 236 -7.09 6.20 -8.21
C ASP A 236 -8.13 5.11 -7.98
N GLN A 237 -9.04 5.36 -7.04
CA GLN A 237 -10.10 4.43 -6.68
C GLN A 237 -11.13 4.27 -7.80
N ARG A 238 -11.48 5.37 -8.50
CA ARG A 238 -12.44 5.35 -9.61
C ARG A 238 -11.97 4.47 -10.78
N HIS A 239 -10.69 4.39 -11.05
CA HIS A 239 -10.19 3.48 -12.08
C HIS A 239 -10.55 2.01 -11.78
N LEU A 240 -10.43 1.57 -10.52
CA LEU A 240 -10.83 0.23 -10.11
C LEU A 240 -12.35 0.04 -10.15
N GLU A 241 -13.11 1.05 -9.71
CA GLU A 241 -14.59 1.03 -9.76
C GLU A 241 -15.10 0.88 -11.18
N TYR A 242 -14.56 1.65 -12.13
CA TYR A 242 -14.96 1.59 -13.54
C TYR A 242 -14.60 0.25 -14.17
N GLU A 243 -13.45 -0.32 -13.83
CA GLU A 243 -13.07 -1.66 -14.29
C GLU A 243 -14.04 -2.73 -13.76
N LEU A 244 -14.43 -2.68 -12.49
CA LEU A 244 -15.45 -3.57 -11.92
C LEU A 244 -16.81 -3.39 -12.61
N GLN A 245 -17.22 -2.15 -12.91
CA GLN A 245 -18.45 -1.87 -13.65
C GLN A 245 -18.44 -2.45 -15.07
N ASN A 246 -17.29 -2.44 -15.75
CA ASN A 246 -17.12 -3.11 -17.05
C ASN A 246 -17.38 -4.62 -16.98
N HIS A 247 -17.18 -5.22 -15.81
CA HIS A 247 -17.53 -6.61 -15.51
C HIS A 247 -18.94 -6.81 -14.94
N GLY A 248 -19.76 -5.75 -14.93
CA GLY A 248 -21.17 -5.82 -14.48
C GLY A 248 -21.34 -5.85 -12.95
N VAL A 249 -20.32 -5.52 -12.16
CA VAL A 249 -20.40 -5.46 -10.70
C VAL A 249 -20.93 -4.11 -10.25
N PRO A 250 -22.06 -4.03 -9.53
CA PRO A 250 -22.51 -2.82 -8.88
C PRO A 250 -21.55 -2.38 -7.79
N VAL A 251 -20.98 -1.18 -7.90
CA VAL A 251 -20.04 -0.62 -6.93
C VAL A 251 -20.61 0.64 -6.30
N PHE A 252 -20.57 0.72 -4.99
CA PHE A 252 -20.97 1.89 -4.23
C PHE A 252 -19.81 2.38 -3.35
N ARG A 253 -19.76 3.70 -3.18
CA ARG A 253 -18.84 4.35 -2.26
C ARG A 253 -19.61 4.71 -0.99
N LEU A 254 -19.05 4.34 0.15
CA LEU A 254 -19.59 4.63 1.46
C LEU A 254 -18.52 5.28 2.33
N ALA A 255 -18.82 6.44 2.90
CA ALA A 255 -17.94 7.06 3.86
C ALA A 255 -17.82 6.18 5.12
N PHE A 256 -16.61 6.05 5.67
CA PHE A 256 -16.38 5.20 6.84
C PHE A 256 -17.27 5.60 8.04
N SER A 257 -17.49 6.90 8.22
CA SER A 257 -18.38 7.44 9.26
C SER A 257 -19.87 7.12 9.06
N GLU A 258 -20.28 6.71 7.86
CA GLU A 258 -21.70 6.48 7.50
C GLU A 258 -22.08 4.99 7.47
N VAL A 259 -21.17 4.10 7.86
CA VAL A 259 -21.40 2.64 7.85
C VAL A 259 -22.70 2.29 8.57
N LEU A 260 -22.88 2.73 9.81
CA LEU A 260 -24.06 2.40 10.61
C LEU A 260 -25.36 3.04 10.08
N THR A 261 -25.26 4.14 9.33
CA THR A 261 -26.40 4.84 8.76
C THR A 261 -26.96 4.12 7.54
N HIS A 262 -26.07 3.56 6.69
CA HIS A 262 -26.45 3.01 5.39
C HIS A 262 -26.32 1.50 5.29
N THR A 263 -25.84 0.82 6.34
CA THR A 263 -25.78 -0.65 6.36
C THR A 263 -26.48 -1.23 7.57
N THR A 264 -27.03 -2.42 7.40
CA THR A 264 -27.66 -3.20 8.47
C THR A 264 -27.27 -4.68 8.34
N ILE A 265 -27.22 -5.40 9.46
CA ILE A 265 -27.06 -6.86 9.47
C ILE A 265 -28.42 -7.52 9.40
N ALA A 266 -28.59 -8.45 8.46
CA ALA A 266 -29.80 -9.28 8.39
C ALA A 266 -29.93 -10.15 9.67
N GLN A 267 -31.17 -10.35 10.13
CA GLN A 267 -31.47 -11.18 11.30
C GLN A 267 -31.49 -12.66 10.95
N THR A 268 -30.43 -13.13 10.32
CA THR A 268 -30.21 -14.53 9.91
C THR A 268 -28.94 -15.06 10.59
N PRO A 269 -28.75 -16.38 10.68
CA PRO A 269 -27.51 -16.96 11.17
C PRO A 269 -26.28 -16.59 10.33
N LYS A 270 -26.46 -16.23 9.04
CA LYS A 270 -25.37 -15.83 8.14
C LYS A 270 -24.93 -14.38 8.32
N ARG A 271 -25.76 -13.52 8.94
CA ARG A 271 -25.45 -12.11 9.17
C ARG A 271 -25.06 -11.34 7.90
N GLU A 272 -25.86 -11.50 6.81
CA GLU A 272 -25.65 -10.78 5.55
C GLU A 272 -25.61 -9.28 5.80
N LEU A 273 -24.66 -8.58 5.21
CA LEU A 273 -24.56 -7.12 5.24
C LEU A 273 -25.45 -6.52 4.14
N LEU A 274 -26.45 -5.74 4.54
CA LEU A 274 -27.38 -5.09 3.62
C LEU A 274 -27.06 -3.61 3.54
N TYR A 275 -26.92 -3.08 2.34
CA TYR A 275 -26.67 -1.67 2.05
C TYR A 275 -27.89 -1.01 1.45
N SER A 276 -28.23 0.19 1.96
CA SER A 276 -29.32 1.04 1.45
C SER A 276 -28.73 2.34 0.87
N PRO A 277 -28.74 2.54 -0.46
CA PRO A 277 -28.21 3.75 -1.06
C PRO A 277 -28.94 5.02 -0.57
N PRO A 278 -28.24 6.13 -0.27
CA PRO A 278 -28.87 7.38 0.11
C PRO A 278 -29.88 7.91 -0.91
N SER A 279 -29.61 7.68 -2.20
CA SER A 279 -30.48 8.08 -3.30
C SER A 279 -31.78 7.26 -3.42
N ASN A 280 -31.81 6.06 -2.85
CA ASN A 280 -32.98 5.18 -2.82
C ASN A 280 -32.96 4.27 -1.57
N PRO A 281 -33.31 4.79 -0.39
CA PRO A 281 -33.21 4.04 0.87
C PRO A 281 -34.15 2.81 0.96
N SER A 282 -35.16 2.73 0.10
CA SER A 282 -36.06 1.56 0.03
C SER A 282 -35.45 0.37 -0.72
N LYS A 283 -34.47 0.60 -1.60
CA LYS A 283 -33.75 -0.46 -2.29
C LYS A 283 -32.59 -0.95 -1.41
N LYS A 284 -32.49 -2.27 -1.25
CA LYS A 284 -31.39 -2.90 -0.54
C LYS A 284 -30.54 -3.72 -1.49
N PHE A 285 -29.25 -3.78 -1.20
CA PHE A 285 -28.28 -4.65 -1.84
C PHE A 285 -27.62 -5.53 -0.79
N GLU A 286 -27.35 -6.77 -1.11
CA GLU A 286 -26.48 -7.63 -0.30
C GLU A 286 -25.02 -7.35 -0.66
N VAL A 287 -24.22 -7.03 0.35
CA VAL A 287 -22.83 -6.65 0.16
C VAL A 287 -21.98 -7.90 0.09
N ALA A 288 -21.48 -8.23 -1.09
CA ALA A 288 -20.57 -9.35 -1.31
C ALA A 288 -19.14 -9.04 -0.83
N VAL A 289 -18.65 -7.84 -1.14
CA VAL A 289 -17.26 -7.42 -0.82
C VAL A 289 -17.26 -6.02 -0.21
N VAL A 290 -16.52 -5.84 0.88
CA VAL A 290 -16.17 -4.53 1.44
C VAL A 290 -14.68 -4.29 1.23
N TYR A 291 -14.35 -3.33 0.35
CA TYR A 291 -12.98 -2.90 0.11
C TYR A 291 -12.65 -1.67 0.95
N LEU A 292 -11.76 -1.82 1.92
CA LEU A 292 -11.40 -0.77 2.87
C LEU A 292 -10.33 0.15 2.25
N ARG A 293 -10.75 1.36 1.89
CA ARG A 293 -9.87 2.47 1.50
C ARG A 293 -9.73 3.50 2.62
N ALA A 294 -10.43 3.28 3.73
CA ALA A 294 -10.36 3.96 5.00
C ALA A 294 -10.25 2.91 6.14
N GLY A 295 -10.03 3.34 7.36
CA GLY A 295 -9.90 2.47 8.52
C GLY A 295 -8.48 1.93 8.73
N TYR A 296 -7.47 2.55 8.13
CA TYR A 296 -6.07 2.16 8.24
C TYR A 296 -5.27 2.95 9.29
N GLY A 297 -5.84 3.99 9.86
CA GLY A 297 -5.18 4.80 10.89
C GLY A 297 -6.14 5.39 11.91
N PRO A 298 -5.63 5.89 13.05
CA PRO A 298 -6.46 6.44 14.14
C PRO A 298 -7.39 7.57 13.71
N GLN A 299 -6.97 8.37 12.70
CA GLN A 299 -7.76 9.48 12.17
C GLN A 299 -9.12 9.06 11.60
N ASP A 300 -9.29 7.81 11.21
CA ASP A 300 -10.55 7.27 10.71
C ASP A 300 -11.51 6.85 11.85
N TYR A 301 -11.00 6.76 13.09
CA TYR A 301 -11.71 6.25 14.27
C TYR A 301 -11.86 7.30 15.37
N THR A 302 -12.27 8.50 14.98
CA THR A 302 -12.42 9.63 15.92
C THR A 302 -13.62 9.53 16.86
N THR A 303 -14.52 8.57 16.63
CA THR A 303 -15.74 8.34 17.42
C THR A 303 -15.94 6.85 17.71
N GLU A 304 -16.67 6.54 18.77
CA GLU A 304 -17.04 5.16 19.08
C GLU A 304 -17.90 4.53 17.98
N SER A 305 -18.73 5.30 17.30
CA SER A 305 -19.53 4.84 16.16
C SER A 305 -18.66 4.35 14.98
N ALA A 306 -17.45 4.89 14.81
CA ALA A 306 -16.54 4.38 13.80
C ALA A 306 -16.03 2.97 14.13
N TRP A 307 -15.73 2.70 15.40
CA TRP A 307 -15.37 1.37 15.88
C TRP A 307 -16.56 0.39 15.80
N GLU A 308 -17.77 0.81 16.16
CA GLU A 308 -18.97 0.00 15.98
C GLU A 308 -19.25 -0.27 14.49
N GLY A 309 -19.00 0.69 13.60
CA GLY A 309 -19.06 0.49 12.15
C GLY A 309 -18.05 -0.57 11.68
N ARG A 310 -16.79 -0.51 12.15
CA ARG A 310 -15.80 -1.54 11.87
C ARG A 310 -16.23 -2.91 12.40
N PHE A 311 -16.74 -2.98 13.60
CA PHE A 311 -17.27 -4.20 14.19
C PHE A 311 -18.42 -4.78 13.36
N GLN A 312 -19.38 -3.92 12.92
CA GLN A 312 -20.49 -4.35 12.07
C GLN A 312 -20.01 -4.97 10.74
N ILE A 313 -19.03 -4.37 10.10
CA ILE A 313 -18.43 -4.91 8.87
C ILE A 313 -17.76 -6.26 9.17
N GLU A 314 -16.94 -6.32 10.22
CA GLU A 314 -16.12 -7.50 10.50
C GLU A 314 -16.96 -8.72 10.87
N ARG A 315 -18.05 -8.54 11.64
CA ARG A 315 -18.98 -9.63 12.03
C ARG A 315 -19.92 -10.10 10.93
N SER A 316 -20.00 -9.38 9.81
CA SER A 316 -20.89 -9.68 8.68
C SER A 316 -20.38 -10.79 7.79
N ASN A 317 -21.27 -11.33 6.93
CA ASN A 317 -20.94 -12.31 5.92
C ASN A 317 -20.23 -11.72 4.68
N ALA A 318 -20.15 -10.40 4.51
CA ALA A 318 -19.40 -9.80 3.42
C ALA A 318 -17.92 -10.23 3.46
N ILE A 319 -17.30 -10.46 2.31
CA ILE A 319 -15.85 -10.67 2.21
C ILE A 319 -15.14 -9.33 2.44
N LYS A 320 -14.26 -9.27 3.44
CA LYS A 320 -13.48 -8.06 3.75
C LYS A 320 -12.17 -8.05 2.98
N CYS A 321 -11.80 -6.89 2.48
CA CYS A 321 -10.50 -6.61 1.87
C CYS A 321 -9.89 -5.34 2.53
N PRO A 322 -9.04 -5.55 3.56
CA PRO A 322 -8.73 -6.79 4.26
C PRO A 322 -9.70 -7.11 5.41
N SER A 323 -9.63 -8.34 5.95
CA SER A 323 -10.15 -8.68 7.28
C SER A 323 -9.29 -8.02 8.35
N ILE A 324 -9.80 -7.97 9.60
CA ILE A 324 -9.07 -7.34 10.69
C ILE A 324 -7.77 -8.10 11.04
N LEU A 325 -7.76 -9.43 10.97
CA LEU A 325 -6.56 -10.23 11.17
C LEU A 325 -5.54 -10.00 10.05
N THR A 326 -5.99 -9.85 8.81
CA THR A 326 -5.10 -9.50 7.69
C THR A 326 -4.53 -8.09 7.85
N GLN A 327 -5.32 -7.12 8.36
CA GLN A 327 -4.82 -5.79 8.68
C GLN A 327 -3.75 -5.85 9.77
N LEU A 328 -3.97 -6.60 10.86
CA LEU A 328 -3.01 -6.78 11.95
C LEU A 328 -1.74 -7.49 11.50
N ALA A 329 -1.84 -8.45 10.56
CA ALA A 329 -0.68 -9.10 9.95
C ALA A 329 0.28 -8.10 9.26
N GLY A 330 -0.21 -6.94 8.79
CA GLY A 330 0.58 -5.87 8.20
C GLY A 330 1.33 -4.99 9.21
N ALA A 331 1.16 -5.19 10.52
CA ALA A 331 1.83 -4.39 11.54
C ALA A 331 3.37 -4.42 11.40
N LYS A 332 4.03 -3.29 11.64
CA LYS A 332 5.50 -3.18 11.51
C LYS A 332 6.25 -4.15 12.44
N LYS A 333 5.67 -4.48 13.60
CA LYS A 333 6.23 -5.51 14.51
C LYS A 333 6.20 -6.89 13.87
N VAL A 334 5.19 -7.24 13.07
CA VAL A 334 5.16 -8.50 12.30
C VAL A 334 6.33 -8.52 11.30
N GLN A 335 6.53 -7.44 10.53
CA GLN A 335 7.66 -7.34 9.61
C GLN A 335 9.01 -7.51 10.35
N GLN A 336 9.16 -6.90 11.52
CA GLN A 336 10.38 -7.02 12.34
C GLN A 336 10.62 -8.47 12.76
N VAL A 337 9.60 -9.17 13.19
CA VAL A 337 9.73 -10.58 13.61
C VAL A 337 10.11 -11.47 12.42
N LEU A 338 9.48 -11.24 11.24
CA LEU A 338 9.80 -11.98 10.00
C LEU A 338 11.23 -11.73 9.51
N ALA A 339 11.74 -10.51 9.70
CA ALA A 339 13.10 -10.13 9.31
C ALA A 339 14.19 -10.58 10.31
N THR A 340 13.82 -11.24 11.41
CA THR A 340 14.81 -11.74 12.39
C THR A 340 15.64 -12.86 11.76
N PRO A 341 16.96 -12.69 11.62
CA PRO A 341 17.81 -13.68 10.96
C PRO A 341 17.80 -15.03 11.67
N ARG A 342 17.81 -16.13 10.89
CA ARG A 342 18.03 -17.46 11.46
C ARG A 342 19.43 -17.57 12.06
N THR A 343 19.54 -18.34 13.12
CA THR A 343 20.83 -18.73 13.73
C THR A 343 20.90 -20.25 13.83
N PRO A 344 22.07 -20.86 14.07
CA PRO A 344 22.18 -22.32 14.24
C PRO A 344 21.26 -22.90 15.34
N SER A 345 20.85 -22.08 16.29
CA SER A 345 19.97 -22.47 17.42
C SER A 345 18.54 -21.97 17.32
N ILE A 346 18.24 -21.07 16.38
CA ILE A 346 16.91 -20.44 16.21
C ILE A 346 16.54 -20.51 14.72
N PRO A 347 15.54 -21.33 14.34
CA PRO A 347 15.05 -21.38 12.96
C PRO A 347 14.42 -20.03 12.55
N SER A 348 14.35 -19.79 11.26
CA SER A 348 13.60 -18.63 10.75
C SER A 348 12.12 -18.77 11.11
N ILE A 349 11.49 -17.66 11.50
CA ILE A 349 10.03 -17.65 11.72
C ILE A 349 9.28 -17.91 10.39
N LEU A 350 9.91 -17.61 9.27
CA LEU A 350 9.34 -17.89 7.94
C LEU A 350 9.09 -19.38 7.71
N ASP A 351 9.89 -20.29 8.31
CA ASP A 351 9.71 -21.74 8.23
C ASP A 351 8.31 -22.18 8.74
N ARG A 352 7.69 -21.38 9.62
CA ARG A 352 6.34 -21.64 10.13
C ARG A 352 5.27 -21.44 9.05
N PHE A 353 5.48 -20.49 8.15
CA PHE A 353 4.47 -20.02 7.20
C PHE A 353 4.75 -20.43 5.76
N VAL A 354 6.02 -20.51 5.36
CA VAL A 354 6.44 -20.86 3.99
C VAL A 354 6.66 -22.36 3.90
N LYS A 355 5.68 -23.06 3.33
CA LYS A 355 5.70 -24.55 3.22
C LYS A 355 6.08 -25.03 1.82
N THR A 356 6.43 -24.14 0.90
CA THR A 356 6.53 -24.48 -0.52
C THR A 356 7.86 -25.09 -0.92
N ASN A 357 8.97 -24.44 -0.68
CA ASN A 357 10.32 -24.96 -0.89
C ASN A 357 11.38 -24.01 -0.31
N ASP A 358 12.59 -24.48 -0.09
CA ASP A 358 13.71 -23.70 0.45
C ASP A 358 14.08 -22.51 -0.44
N ALA A 359 13.89 -22.62 -1.77
CA ALA A 359 14.23 -21.55 -2.70
C ALA A 359 13.30 -20.33 -2.60
N ASP A 360 12.02 -20.50 -2.28
CA ASP A 360 11.12 -19.36 -2.04
C ASP A 360 11.39 -18.71 -0.69
N LEU A 361 11.79 -19.51 0.30
CA LEU A 361 12.21 -19.03 1.61
C LEU A 361 13.48 -18.14 1.50
N GLU A 362 14.51 -18.61 0.81
CA GLU A 362 15.73 -17.84 0.57
C GLU A 362 15.45 -16.53 -0.16
N LYS A 363 14.62 -16.56 -1.20
CA LYS A 363 14.22 -15.34 -1.94
C LYS A 363 13.52 -14.32 -1.05
N LEU A 364 12.68 -14.75 -0.12
CA LEU A 364 12.02 -13.87 0.84
C LEU A 364 13.03 -13.28 1.84
N GLU A 365 13.89 -14.13 2.41
CA GLU A 365 14.94 -13.70 3.35
C GLU A 365 15.88 -12.66 2.73
N ASP A 366 16.28 -12.85 1.48
CA ASP A 366 17.16 -11.93 0.75
C ASP A 366 16.58 -10.52 0.59
N THR A 367 15.27 -10.37 0.63
CA THR A 367 14.64 -9.05 0.51
C THR A 367 14.65 -8.25 1.81
N PHE A 368 14.81 -8.86 2.96
CA PHE A 368 14.81 -8.11 4.21
C PHE A 368 16.10 -7.31 4.40
N THR A 369 15.97 -6.14 4.98
CA THR A 369 17.04 -5.41 5.63
C THR A 369 17.03 -5.74 7.13
N ASN A 370 18.05 -5.26 7.88
CA ASN A 370 18.08 -5.43 9.32
C ASN A 370 16.97 -4.61 9.98
N ILE A 371 16.11 -5.29 10.75
CA ILE A 371 15.00 -4.66 11.49
C ILE A 371 15.06 -5.16 12.93
N PHE A 372 15.20 -4.24 13.87
CA PHE A 372 15.40 -4.54 15.26
C PHE A 372 14.18 -4.15 16.10
N PRO A 373 13.82 -4.93 17.12
CA PRO A 373 12.86 -4.52 18.15
C PRO A 373 13.45 -3.44 19.03
N LEU A 374 12.61 -2.72 19.75
CA LEU A 374 13.01 -1.84 20.85
C LEU A 374 12.39 -2.30 22.18
N ASP A 375 12.29 -3.61 22.36
CA ASP A 375 11.84 -4.29 23.57
C ASP A 375 12.98 -4.52 24.57
N GLU A 376 12.76 -5.38 25.58
CA GLU A 376 13.75 -5.71 26.62
C GLU A 376 14.55 -6.98 26.32
N THR A 377 14.42 -7.57 25.14
CA THR A 377 15.29 -8.66 24.69
C THR A 377 16.73 -8.19 24.51
N PRO A 378 17.72 -9.09 24.51
CA PRO A 378 19.12 -8.69 24.25
C PRO A 378 19.29 -7.91 22.94
N ALA A 379 18.58 -8.28 21.87
CA ALA A 379 18.59 -7.58 20.60
C ALA A 379 17.94 -6.20 20.72
N GLY A 380 16.81 -6.09 21.42
CA GLY A 380 16.12 -4.82 21.67
C GLY A 380 16.96 -3.85 22.52
N LEU A 381 17.63 -4.34 23.56
CA LEU A 381 18.50 -3.52 24.40
C LEU A 381 19.72 -2.97 23.61
N GLU A 382 20.28 -3.74 22.69
CA GLU A 382 21.36 -3.25 21.83
C GLU A 382 20.80 -2.22 20.80
N ALA A 383 19.65 -2.48 20.22
CA ALA A 383 18.99 -1.56 19.31
C ALA A 383 18.62 -0.21 20.00
N ARG A 384 18.22 -0.24 21.27
CA ARG A 384 17.99 0.99 22.08
C ARG A 384 19.26 1.82 22.18
N LYS A 385 20.43 1.20 22.41
CA LYS A 385 21.72 1.93 22.45
C LYS A 385 22.04 2.56 21.10
N ILE A 386 21.78 1.88 19.99
CA ILE A 386 21.94 2.42 18.64
C ILE A 386 21.00 3.62 18.43
N ALA A 387 19.72 3.46 18.78
CA ALA A 387 18.69 4.46 18.55
C ALA A 387 18.90 5.77 19.31
N VAL A 388 19.56 5.75 20.47
CA VAL A 388 19.83 6.97 21.27
C VAL A 388 21.22 7.56 21.02
N ASP A 389 22.10 6.86 20.31
CA ASP A 389 23.43 7.32 19.96
C ASP A 389 23.37 8.33 18.80
N PRO A 390 23.89 9.56 18.94
CA PRO A 390 23.74 10.62 17.95
C PRO A 390 24.47 10.36 16.61
N GLU A 391 25.44 9.45 16.60
CA GLU A 391 26.18 9.08 15.37
C GLU A 391 25.58 7.82 14.74
N ARG A 392 25.38 6.75 15.55
CA ARG A 392 24.88 5.45 15.07
C ARG A 392 23.46 5.53 14.54
N CYS A 393 22.58 6.38 15.09
CA CYS A 393 21.21 6.54 14.64
C CYS A 393 21.08 7.02 13.18
N ASN A 394 22.12 7.63 12.60
CA ASN A 394 22.08 8.13 11.22
C ASN A 394 21.94 7.04 10.15
N GLY A 395 22.21 5.79 10.48
CA GLY A 395 21.98 4.63 9.61
C GLY A 395 20.56 4.07 9.68
N TYR A 396 19.64 4.68 10.43
CA TYR A 396 18.36 4.04 10.77
C TYR A 396 17.15 4.97 10.59
N VAL A 397 15.99 4.31 10.45
CA VAL A 397 14.65 4.89 10.54
C VAL A 397 13.87 4.19 11.64
N LEU A 398 13.17 4.97 12.46
CA LEU A 398 12.27 4.50 13.50
C LEU A 398 10.83 4.53 12.95
N LYS A 399 10.13 3.39 12.98
CA LYS A 399 8.78 3.25 12.42
C LYS A 399 7.78 2.87 13.50
N PRO A 400 6.67 3.62 13.66
CA PRO A 400 5.53 3.24 14.50
C PRO A 400 4.66 2.17 13.84
N GLN A 401 3.69 1.63 14.58
CA GLN A 401 2.65 0.73 14.05
C GLN A 401 1.59 1.53 13.28
N ARG A 402 1.98 2.17 12.20
CA ARG A 402 1.10 3.05 11.39
C ARG A 402 1.28 2.78 9.90
N GLU A 403 0.19 2.99 9.18
CA GLU A 403 0.13 2.97 7.74
C GLU A 403 -0.05 4.39 7.18
N GLY A 404 0.16 4.60 5.89
CA GLY A 404 -0.19 5.84 5.19
C GLY A 404 0.94 6.85 4.98
N GLY A 405 2.17 6.57 5.39
CA GLY A 405 3.34 7.45 5.23
C GLY A 405 3.32 8.69 6.13
N GLY A 406 4.46 9.38 6.25
CA GLY A 406 4.58 10.58 7.08
C GLY A 406 4.68 10.33 8.58
N ASN A 407 4.82 9.08 9.01
CA ASN A 407 4.85 8.69 10.43
C ASN A 407 6.26 8.30 10.91
N ASN A 408 7.21 8.20 10.00
CA ASN A 408 8.55 7.71 10.31
C ASN A 408 9.43 8.81 10.90
N ILE A 409 10.37 8.41 11.75
CA ILE A 409 11.37 9.30 12.34
C ILE A 409 12.74 8.87 11.82
N TYR A 410 13.50 9.77 11.24
CA TYR A 410 14.74 9.46 10.55
C TYR A 410 15.96 9.97 11.28
N ARG A 411 17.05 9.19 11.25
CA ARG A 411 18.41 9.62 11.55
C ARG A 411 18.52 10.40 12.88
N SER A 412 19.10 11.59 12.85
CA SER A 412 19.33 12.45 14.02
C SER A 412 18.04 12.90 14.73
N ALA A 413 16.86 12.75 14.13
CA ALA A 413 15.59 12.99 14.80
C ALA A 413 15.17 11.87 15.77
N ILE A 414 15.77 10.67 15.67
CA ILE A 414 15.42 9.51 16.51
C ILE A 414 15.74 9.74 17.99
N PRO A 415 16.97 10.14 18.41
CA PRO A 415 17.29 10.30 19.82
C PRO A 415 16.42 11.32 20.56
N PRO A 416 16.16 12.53 20.06
CA PRO A 416 15.30 13.49 20.76
C PRO A 416 13.84 13.02 20.79
N PHE A 417 13.37 12.32 19.76
CA PHE A 417 12.02 11.77 19.75
C PHE A 417 11.86 10.70 20.83
N LEU A 418 12.76 9.70 20.90
CA LEU A 418 12.68 8.65 21.91
C LEU A 418 12.80 9.21 23.34
N LYS A 419 13.64 10.22 23.56
CA LYS A 419 13.74 10.90 24.86
C LYS A 419 12.46 11.61 25.29
N SER A 420 11.58 11.96 24.35
CA SER A 420 10.27 12.56 24.66
C SER A 420 9.21 11.54 25.10
N LEU A 421 9.50 10.24 24.96
CA LEU A 421 8.60 9.13 25.32
C LEU A 421 9.10 8.40 26.56
N PRO A 422 8.20 7.82 27.39
CA PRO A 422 8.58 6.81 28.37
C PRO A 422 9.27 5.62 27.70
N GLU A 423 10.33 5.09 28.29
CA GLU A 423 11.07 3.95 27.72
C GLU A 423 10.17 2.71 27.51
N SER A 424 9.15 2.52 28.35
CA SER A 424 8.16 1.45 28.18
C SER A 424 7.38 1.53 26.88
N HIS A 425 7.29 2.70 26.24
CA HIS A 425 6.61 2.92 24.96
C HIS A 425 7.49 2.63 23.74
N TRP A 426 8.82 2.48 23.92
CA TRP A 426 9.73 2.24 22.80
C TRP A 426 9.44 0.92 22.07
N LYS A 427 8.92 -0.07 22.77
CA LYS A 427 8.54 -1.38 22.22
C LYS A 427 7.46 -1.31 21.14
N SER A 428 6.71 -0.20 21.03
CA SER A 428 5.74 0.03 19.95
C SER A 428 6.37 0.47 18.63
N TYR A 429 7.68 0.71 18.62
CA TYR A 429 8.45 1.08 17.43
C TYR A 429 9.38 -0.04 17.00
N ILE A 430 9.75 -0.02 15.73
CA ILE A 430 10.84 -0.83 15.18
C ILE A 430 11.96 0.08 14.69
N LEU A 431 13.21 -0.37 14.81
CA LEU A 431 14.38 0.32 14.27
C LEU A 431 14.85 -0.42 13.03
N MET A 432 14.72 0.20 11.87
CA MET A 432 15.05 -0.39 10.58
C MET A 432 16.28 0.29 9.98
N GLU A 433 17.21 -0.50 9.48
CA GLU A 433 18.37 0.02 8.75
C GLU A 433 17.94 0.70 7.44
N ILE A 434 18.55 1.86 7.15
CA ILE A 434 18.25 2.63 5.94
C ILE A 434 18.81 1.91 4.72
N ILE A 435 17.96 1.71 3.72
CA ILE A 435 18.34 1.19 2.41
C ILE A 435 19.03 2.31 1.63
N THR A 436 20.19 2.02 1.05
CA THR A 436 20.96 3.01 0.29
C THR A 436 20.80 2.73 -1.21
N PRO A 437 19.94 3.50 -1.91
CA PRO A 437 19.74 3.33 -3.35
C PRO A 437 20.90 3.97 -4.14
N PRO A 438 21.19 3.47 -5.35
CA PRO A 438 22.11 4.14 -6.27
C PRO A 438 21.54 5.50 -6.68
N PRO A 439 22.41 6.49 -7.01
CA PRO A 439 21.98 7.81 -7.42
C PRO A 439 21.24 7.76 -8.78
N VAL A 440 20.04 8.30 -8.80
CA VAL A 440 19.20 8.47 -10.01
C VAL A 440 18.87 9.95 -10.15
N HIS A 441 18.71 10.44 -11.38
CA HIS A 441 18.27 11.81 -11.66
C HIS A 441 16.97 11.79 -12.47
N ASN A 442 16.07 12.72 -12.19
CA ASN A 442 14.85 12.89 -12.98
C ASN A 442 14.31 14.33 -12.84
N MET A 443 13.19 14.60 -13.50
CA MET A 443 12.40 15.83 -13.41
C MET A 443 11.00 15.47 -12.94
N ILE A 444 10.51 16.16 -11.90
CA ILE A 444 9.19 15.95 -11.30
C ILE A 444 8.31 17.15 -11.62
N LEU A 445 7.14 16.93 -12.20
CA LEU A 445 6.07 17.91 -12.32
C LEU A 445 5.19 17.88 -11.08
N ARG A 446 5.19 18.96 -10.32
CA ARG A 446 4.36 19.11 -9.13
C ARG A 446 3.74 20.50 -9.10
N ASN A 447 2.41 20.58 -8.91
CA ASN A 447 1.70 21.86 -8.83
C ASN A 447 2.01 22.83 -9.99
N GLY A 448 2.25 22.28 -11.19
CA GLY A 448 2.58 23.07 -12.38
C GLY A 448 4.04 23.52 -12.51
N VAL A 449 4.91 23.15 -11.55
CA VAL A 449 6.33 23.48 -11.54
C VAL A 449 7.17 22.22 -11.79
N ILE A 450 8.27 22.35 -12.54
CA ILE A 450 9.25 21.28 -12.74
C ILE A 450 10.37 21.42 -11.71
N GLU A 451 10.56 20.35 -10.94
CA GLU A 451 11.69 20.17 -10.03
C GLU A 451 12.69 19.21 -10.68
N LYS A 452 13.95 19.64 -10.86
CA LYS A 452 15.02 18.83 -11.46
C LYS A 452 16.08 18.51 -10.41
N GLY A 453 16.51 17.24 -10.31
CA GLY A 453 17.56 16.85 -9.36
C GLY A 453 17.77 15.38 -9.20
N GLY A 454 18.51 15.02 -8.16
CA GLY A 454 18.63 13.67 -7.67
C GLY A 454 17.31 13.17 -7.12
N VAL A 455 17.00 11.90 -7.36
CA VAL A 455 15.75 11.26 -6.92
C VAL A 455 16.01 9.88 -6.33
N ILE A 456 15.10 9.47 -5.47
CA ILE A 456 15.02 8.12 -4.89
C ILE A 456 13.75 7.47 -5.39
N CYS A 457 13.89 6.27 -5.95
CA CYS A 457 12.79 5.48 -6.48
C CYS A 457 12.42 4.34 -5.51
N GLU A 458 11.13 4.17 -5.25
CA GLU A 458 10.58 3.08 -4.46
C GLU A 458 9.59 2.30 -5.32
N LEU A 459 9.88 1.01 -5.53
CA LEU A 459 9.09 0.10 -6.34
C LEU A 459 8.11 -0.67 -5.46
N GLY A 460 6.81 -0.50 -5.70
CA GLY A 460 5.76 -1.33 -5.12
C GLY A 460 5.31 -2.39 -6.12
N ILE A 461 5.26 -3.65 -5.70
CA ILE A 461 4.63 -4.72 -6.48
C ILE A 461 3.30 -5.06 -5.84
N TYR A 462 2.22 -5.00 -6.64
CA TYR A 462 0.89 -5.39 -6.18
C TYR A 462 0.70 -6.89 -6.22
N GLY A 463 -0.13 -7.37 -5.29
CA GLY A 463 -0.57 -8.74 -5.26
C GLY A 463 -2.05 -8.85 -4.90
N THR A 464 -2.73 -9.85 -5.44
CA THR A 464 -4.10 -10.21 -5.06
C THR A 464 -4.13 -11.64 -4.57
N CYS A 465 -4.77 -11.87 -3.43
CA CYS A 465 -4.90 -13.20 -2.85
C CYS A 465 -6.28 -13.38 -2.24
N LEU A 466 -6.97 -14.47 -2.61
CA LEU A 466 -8.23 -14.91 -2.03
C LEU A 466 -8.02 -16.30 -1.41
N TRP A 467 -8.39 -16.47 -0.16
CA TRP A 467 -8.19 -17.72 0.57
C TRP A 467 -9.32 -18.01 1.55
N ASP A 468 -9.47 -19.30 1.84
CA ASP A 468 -10.36 -19.77 2.90
C ASP A 468 -9.58 -19.90 4.21
N GLN A 469 -10.00 -19.15 5.24
CA GLN A 469 -9.39 -19.08 6.58
C GLN A 469 -9.47 -20.43 7.33
N THR A 470 -10.47 -21.26 7.01
CA THR A 470 -10.72 -22.53 7.72
C THR A 470 -9.92 -23.69 7.12
N THR A 471 -9.89 -23.75 5.79
CA THR A 471 -9.25 -24.85 5.06
C THR A 471 -7.84 -24.53 4.62
N SER A 472 -7.44 -23.27 4.70
CA SER A 472 -6.19 -22.71 4.14
C SER A 472 -6.07 -22.89 2.62
N GLN A 473 -7.20 -23.17 1.94
CA GLN A 473 -7.23 -23.28 0.48
C GLN A 473 -7.02 -21.89 -0.15
N ILE A 474 -6.09 -21.82 -1.09
CA ILE A 474 -5.87 -20.64 -1.92
C ILE A 474 -6.79 -20.74 -3.13
N LEU A 475 -7.69 -19.76 -3.27
CA LEU A 475 -8.67 -19.69 -4.36
C LEU A 475 -8.17 -18.82 -5.51
N HIS A 476 -7.34 -17.82 -5.20
CA HIS A 476 -6.69 -16.92 -6.17
C HIS A 476 -5.38 -16.40 -5.58
N ASN A 477 -4.30 -16.34 -6.39
CA ASN A 477 -3.02 -15.74 -5.96
C ASN A 477 -2.23 -15.26 -7.17
N GLU A 478 -2.23 -13.93 -7.42
CA GLU A 478 -1.58 -13.34 -8.58
C GLU A 478 -0.72 -12.13 -8.23
N GLU A 479 0.33 -11.91 -9.01
CA GLU A 479 1.01 -10.63 -9.12
C GLU A 479 0.11 -9.67 -9.92
N ALA A 480 -0.04 -8.43 -9.46
CA ALA A 480 -1.08 -7.51 -9.93
C ALA A 480 -0.54 -6.17 -10.45
N GLY A 481 0.63 -6.18 -11.07
CA GLY A 481 1.26 -4.97 -11.59
C GLY A 481 2.13 -4.23 -10.57
N TYR A 482 2.57 -3.02 -10.93
CA TYR A 482 3.54 -2.30 -10.12
C TYR A 482 3.19 -0.83 -9.94
N LEU A 483 3.80 -0.22 -8.93
CA LEU A 483 3.87 1.21 -8.66
C LEU A 483 5.34 1.60 -8.62
N LEU A 484 5.75 2.67 -9.29
CA LEU A 484 7.00 3.36 -8.98
C LEU A 484 6.66 4.72 -8.37
N ARG A 485 7.15 4.97 -7.16
CA ARG A 485 7.09 6.28 -6.50
C ARG A 485 8.47 6.89 -6.51
N THR A 486 8.54 8.17 -6.85
CA THR A 486 9.82 8.88 -6.93
C THR A 486 9.74 10.17 -6.12
N LYS A 487 10.75 10.42 -5.30
CA LYS A 487 10.89 11.63 -4.49
C LYS A 487 12.26 12.27 -4.72
N GLY A 488 12.39 13.57 -4.45
CA GLY A 488 13.69 14.21 -4.42
C GLY A 488 14.59 13.57 -3.35
N ASP A 489 15.89 13.45 -3.64
CA ASP A 489 16.89 12.82 -2.76
C ASP A 489 17.09 13.52 -1.41
N LYS A 490 16.68 14.78 -1.32
CA LYS A 490 16.67 15.58 -0.08
C LYS A 490 15.44 15.36 0.80
N SER A 491 14.42 14.66 0.29
CA SER A 491 13.20 14.34 1.04
C SER A 491 13.34 12.98 1.71
N GLU A 492 13.13 12.90 3.00
CA GLU A 492 13.14 11.62 3.72
C GLU A 492 11.82 10.85 3.53
N GLU A 493 10.70 11.57 3.34
CA GLU A 493 9.37 10.99 3.14
C GLU A 493 9.03 10.79 1.65
N GLY A 494 8.35 9.67 1.32
CA GLY A 494 8.00 9.28 -0.06
C GLY A 494 6.51 9.30 -0.40
N GLY A 495 5.63 9.64 0.55
CA GLY A 495 4.18 9.58 0.36
C GLY A 495 3.66 10.53 -0.72
N VAL A 496 3.04 10.00 -1.79
CA VAL A 496 2.45 10.82 -2.86
C VAL A 496 1.21 11.57 -2.36
N ALA A 497 0.34 10.91 -1.59
CA ALA A 497 -0.84 11.54 -0.99
C ALA A 497 -0.47 12.62 0.04
N ALA A 498 0.65 12.44 0.75
CA ALA A 498 1.18 13.42 1.68
C ALA A 498 1.90 14.60 0.99
N GLY A 499 2.12 14.54 -0.33
CA GLY A 499 2.71 15.62 -1.13
C GLY A 499 4.23 15.53 -1.30
N PHE A 500 4.89 14.50 -0.78
CA PHE A 500 6.35 14.34 -0.86
C PHE A 500 6.79 13.57 -2.11
N GLY A 501 6.05 12.54 -2.52
CA GLY A 501 6.34 11.70 -3.67
C GLY A 501 5.67 12.17 -4.97
N SER A 502 6.02 11.52 -6.06
CA SER A 502 5.40 11.63 -7.38
C SER A 502 5.19 10.25 -7.98
N MET A 503 4.23 10.15 -8.88
CA MET A 503 4.02 8.96 -9.69
C MET A 503 5.10 8.85 -10.75
N ASP A 504 5.55 7.63 -11.01
CA ASP A 504 6.60 7.34 -11.99
C ASP A 504 6.30 6.03 -12.71
N SER A 505 7.05 5.72 -13.76
CA SER A 505 7.08 4.39 -14.36
C SER A 505 8.50 3.90 -14.55
N VAL A 506 8.63 2.60 -14.66
CA VAL A 506 9.93 1.92 -14.80
C VAL A 506 10.43 1.99 -16.23
N ALA A 507 11.69 2.37 -16.41
CA ALA A 507 12.48 2.11 -17.62
C ALA A 507 13.52 1.05 -17.27
N LEU A 508 13.37 -0.17 -17.79
CA LEU A 508 14.26 -1.29 -17.48
C LEU A 508 15.63 -1.11 -18.16
N VAL A 509 16.67 -1.12 -17.34
CA VAL A 509 18.08 -1.04 -17.75
C VAL A 509 18.85 -2.29 -17.34
#